data_b8bb8acfaa4d9b81eb9e6723e303c317
#
_entry.id   b8bb8acfaa4d9b81eb9e6723e303c317
#
_cell.length_a   1.000
_cell.length_b   1.000
_cell.length_c   1.000
_cell.angle_alpha   90.00
_cell.angle_beta   90.00
_cell.angle_gamma   90.00
#
_symmetry.space_group_name_H-M   'P 1'
#
loop_
_entity.id
_entity.type
_entity.pdbx_description
1 polymer ?
#
loop_
_entity_poly.entity_id
_entity_poly.type
_entity_poly.pdbx_seq_one_letter_code
_entity_poly.pdbx_strand_id
1 'polypeptide(L)'
;GLFTFGSTAKESYDRHIHVVTLAEEYIAKKQPKAFTPLEGPAINEGEKRIFNVLAPILRGLYGQKSGKSWVVCHRKSEKAKAFASSEECSTWSQVGTATPDHVIRTKQKPLLLNLKQWQSVDLLRDEVASALETYYKNYHQYFKFNKDAKGIDKTELDPLPRVLLVAGLGLVTIGKTIKETKIAADIYQHTIDIIHKSFSVGDYAPLKSDDLFDMEYWSLEQAKLGKSKASVLQGKVAYITGAASGIGLATAKLFAEQGANLYLADLSEDKLNKAADMIRSKHKVGVTARVLNVVDENAVRESL
;
A
#
# COMPACT_ATOMS: atom_id res chain seq x y z
N GLY A 1 17.57 16.12 10.53
CA GLY A 1 18.60 15.21 10.04
C GLY A 1 19.88 15.26 10.88
N LEU A 2 20.68 14.21 10.82
CA LEU A 2 21.97 14.14 11.48
C LEU A 2 23.04 14.67 10.53
N PHE A 3 23.85 15.63 11.01
CA PHE A 3 24.96 16.20 10.26
C PHE A 3 26.26 15.99 11.05
N THR A 4 27.31 15.54 10.36
CA THR A 4 28.63 15.38 10.89
C THR A 4 29.66 16.07 9.99
N PHE A 5 30.75 16.54 10.55
CA PHE A 5 31.83 17.21 9.83
C PHE A 5 33.19 16.71 10.35
N GLY A 6 34.21 16.90 9.55
CA GLY A 6 35.59 16.55 9.90
C GLY A 6 36.56 17.22 8.96
N SER A 7 37.85 17.19 9.29
CA SER A 7 38.94 17.72 8.46
C SER A 7 39.09 16.93 7.14
N THR A 8 38.61 15.71 7.10
CA THR A 8 38.57 14.85 5.92
C THR A 8 37.21 14.21 5.75
N ALA A 9 36.88 13.76 4.54
CA ALA A 9 35.65 13.00 4.26
C ALA A 9 35.57 11.72 5.12
N LYS A 10 36.70 11.04 5.32
CA LYS A 10 36.77 9.85 6.18
C LYS A 10 36.41 10.17 7.63
N GLU A 11 36.97 11.22 8.18
CA GLU A 11 36.67 11.63 9.56
C GLU A 11 35.21 12.00 9.75
N SER A 12 34.61 12.74 8.81
CA SER A 12 33.19 13.06 8.82
C SER A 12 32.32 11.79 8.77
N TYR A 13 32.68 10.82 7.91
CA TYR A 13 32.00 9.55 7.80
C TYR A 13 32.11 8.72 9.08
N ASP A 14 33.31 8.57 9.62
CA ASP A 14 33.55 7.79 10.85
C ASP A 14 32.76 8.38 12.05
N ARG A 15 32.71 9.71 12.16
CA ARG A 15 31.89 10.41 13.15
C ARG A 15 30.40 10.14 12.94
N HIS A 16 29.95 10.09 11.69
CA HIS A 16 28.55 9.77 11.38
C HIS A 16 28.18 8.36 11.86
N ILE A 17 29.00 7.37 11.52
CA ILE A 17 28.81 5.99 11.98
C ILE A 17 28.82 5.93 13.52
N HIS A 18 29.76 6.61 14.17
CA HIS A 18 29.81 6.62 15.64
C HIS A 18 28.51 7.16 16.28
N VAL A 19 27.97 8.29 15.78
CA VAL A 19 26.74 8.88 16.33
C VAL A 19 25.53 7.99 16.05
N VAL A 20 25.46 7.35 14.87
CA VAL A 20 24.40 6.37 14.56
C VAL A 20 24.48 5.18 15.53
N THR A 21 25.68 4.65 15.80
CA THR A 21 25.87 3.54 16.75
C THR A 21 25.42 3.93 18.16
N LEU A 22 25.78 5.14 18.64
CA LEU A 22 25.29 5.63 19.94
C LEU A 22 23.77 5.69 20.01
N ALA A 23 23.11 6.13 18.94
CA ALA A 23 21.64 6.16 18.87
C ALA A 23 21.05 4.74 18.88
N GLU A 24 21.63 3.80 18.14
CA GLU A 24 21.21 2.40 18.12
C GLU A 24 21.35 1.75 19.50
N GLU A 25 22.50 1.96 20.19
CA GLU A 25 22.73 1.47 21.55
C GLU A 25 21.74 2.07 22.57
N TYR A 26 21.43 3.37 22.42
CA TYR A 26 20.44 4.02 23.27
C TYR A 26 19.04 3.42 23.08
N ILE A 27 18.63 3.23 21.83
CA ILE A 27 17.32 2.63 21.49
C ILE A 27 17.26 1.17 21.97
N ALA A 28 18.34 0.40 21.81
CA ALA A 28 18.41 -1.00 22.22
C ALA A 28 18.22 -1.19 23.73
N LYS A 29 18.61 -0.20 24.56
CA LYS A 29 18.39 -0.20 26.00
C LYS A 29 16.93 0.05 26.41
N LYS A 30 16.11 0.54 25.47
CA LYS A 30 14.69 0.80 25.70
C LYS A 30 13.87 -0.38 25.20
N GLN A 31 13.04 -0.96 26.06
CA GLN A 31 12.13 -2.00 25.63
C GLN A 31 10.97 -1.37 24.82
N PRO A 32 10.66 -1.87 23.61
CA PRO A 32 9.50 -1.43 22.87
C PRO A 32 8.22 -1.65 23.71
N LYS A 33 7.36 -0.64 23.77
CA LYS A 33 6.03 -0.80 24.37
C LYS A 33 5.25 -1.84 23.57
N ALA A 34 4.65 -2.82 24.27
CA ALA A 34 3.72 -3.73 23.60
C ALA A 34 2.51 -2.95 23.09
N PHE A 35 1.95 -3.39 21.97
CA PHE A 35 0.68 -2.85 21.50
C PHE A 35 -0.46 -3.36 22.39
N THR A 36 -1.40 -2.48 22.74
CA THR A 36 -2.62 -2.83 23.48
C THR A 36 -3.66 -3.35 22.49
N PRO A 37 -4.03 -4.65 22.52
CA PRO A 37 -5.03 -5.17 21.58
C PRO A 37 -6.36 -4.43 21.72
N LEU A 38 -7.02 -4.17 20.58
CA LEU A 38 -8.38 -3.64 20.58
C LEU A 38 -9.33 -4.58 21.30
N GLU A 39 -10.19 -4.03 22.14
CA GLU A 39 -11.29 -4.79 22.73
C GLU A 39 -12.33 -5.15 21.66
N GLY A 40 -12.78 -6.39 21.64
CA GLY A 40 -13.81 -6.86 20.72
C GLY A 40 -13.56 -8.29 20.21
N PRO A 41 -14.50 -8.85 19.47
CA PRO A 41 -14.30 -10.17 18.89
C PRO A 41 -13.11 -10.11 17.92
N ALA A 42 -12.06 -10.86 18.24
CA ALA A 42 -10.95 -11.05 17.30
C ALA A 42 -11.53 -11.58 15.97
N ILE A 43 -11.11 -11.01 14.87
CA ILE A 43 -11.43 -11.56 13.56
C ILE A 43 -10.59 -12.83 13.42
N ASN A 44 -11.16 -13.96 13.85
CA ASN A 44 -10.51 -15.29 13.85
C ASN A 44 -10.55 -15.96 12.46
N GLU A 45 -11.17 -15.32 11.48
CA GLU A 45 -11.19 -15.79 10.09
C GLU A 45 -9.84 -15.56 9.42
N GLY A 46 -9.45 -16.48 8.55
CA GLY A 46 -8.16 -16.39 7.88
C GLY A 46 -8.04 -15.08 7.06
N GLU A 47 -6.90 -14.41 7.21
CA GLU A 47 -6.58 -13.15 6.51
C GLU A 47 -6.91 -13.18 5.01
N LYS A 48 -6.69 -14.34 4.37
CA LYS A 48 -6.99 -14.54 2.95
C LYS A 48 -8.47 -14.36 2.66
N ARG A 49 -9.37 -14.86 3.51
CA ARG A 49 -10.83 -14.76 3.32
C ARG A 49 -11.28 -13.31 3.45
N ILE A 50 -10.80 -12.60 4.47
CA ILE A 50 -11.10 -11.19 4.69
C ILE A 50 -10.61 -10.36 3.49
N PHE A 51 -9.37 -10.59 3.05
CA PHE A 51 -8.79 -9.87 1.94
C PHE A 51 -9.52 -10.14 0.61
N ASN A 52 -9.96 -11.37 0.37
CA ASN A 52 -10.70 -11.73 -0.84
C ASN A 52 -12.06 -11.01 -0.95
N VAL A 53 -12.70 -10.67 0.18
CA VAL A 53 -13.93 -9.88 0.19
C VAL A 53 -13.63 -8.38 0.11
N LEU A 54 -12.64 -7.91 0.85
CA LEU A 54 -12.30 -6.48 0.94
C LEU A 54 -11.69 -5.92 -0.36
N ALA A 55 -10.81 -6.67 -1.03
CA ALA A 55 -10.08 -6.19 -2.19
C ALA A 55 -10.97 -5.81 -3.38
N PRO A 56 -12.00 -6.61 -3.77
CA PRO A 56 -12.96 -6.20 -4.80
C PRO A 56 -13.76 -4.96 -4.42
N ILE A 57 -14.19 -4.82 -3.16
CA ILE A 57 -14.90 -3.64 -2.65
C ILE A 57 -14.03 -2.39 -2.82
N LEU A 58 -12.79 -2.42 -2.34
CA LEU A 58 -11.83 -1.33 -2.48
C LEU A 58 -11.62 -0.96 -3.95
N ARG A 59 -11.36 -1.95 -4.81
CA ARG A 59 -11.16 -1.70 -6.25
C ARG A 59 -12.38 -1.06 -6.89
N GLY A 60 -13.59 -1.51 -6.54
CA GLY A 60 -14.85 -0.96 -7.02
C GLY A 60 -15.04 0.50 -6.61
N LEU A 61 -14.90 0.81 -5.32
CA LEU A 61 -15.08 2.15 -4.77
C LEU A 61 -14.03 3.14 -5.31
N TYR A 62 -12.75 2.73 -5.38
CA TYR A 62 -11.70 3.55 -5.99
C TYR A 62 -11.94 3.80 -7.48
N GLY A 63 -12.40 2.76 -8.19
CA GLY A 63 -12.76 2.86 -9.61
C GLY A 63 -13.91 3.83 -9.85
N GLN A 64 -14.97 3.75 -9.06
CA GLN A 64 -16.12 4.65 -9.12
C GLN A 64 -15.71 6.12 -8.88
N LYS A 65 -14.85 6.36 -7.88
CA LYS A 65 -14.42 7.71 -7.51
C LYS A 65 -13.47 8.34 -8.53
N SER A 66 -12.61 7.54 -9.17
CA SER A 66 -11.49 8.06 -10.00
C SER A 66 -11.64 7.80 -11.50
N GLY A 67 -12.57 6.94 -11.92
CA GLY A 67 -12.66 6.46 -13.30
C GLY A 67 -11.49 5.58 -13.75
N LYS A 68 -10.66 5.08 -12.81
CA LYS A 68 -9.42 4.33 -13.10
C LYS A 68 -9.44 2.95 -12.46
N SER A 69 -8.64 2.04 -13.01
CA SER A 69 -8.42 0.73 -12.38
C SER A 69 -7.30 0.79 -11.36
N TRP A 70 -7.47 0.06 -10.25
CA TRP A 70 -6.56 0.05 -9.13
C TRP A 70 -6.13 -1.37 -8.77
N VAL A 71 -4.92 -1.49 -8.25
CA VAL A 71 -4.36 -2.71 -7.67
C VAL A 71 -4.39 -2.58 -6.16
N VAL A 72 -4.86 -3.62 -5.49
CA VAL A 72 -4.88 -3.73 -4.03
C VAL A 72 -3.96 -4.86 -3.63
N CYS A 73 -3.07 -4.61 -2.68
CA CYS A 73 -2.14 -5.61 -2.15
C CYS A 73 -2.19 -5.66 -0.63
N HIS A 74 -2.13 -6.86 -0.08
CA HIS A 74 -1.96 -7.11 1.35
C HIS A 74 -0.49 -7.43 1.62
N ARG A 75 0.14 -6.69 2.55
CA ARG A 75 1.47 -6.97 3.08
C ARG A 75 1.35 -7.83 4.33
N LYS A 76 1.67 -9.11 4.22
CA LYS A 76 1.72 -10.00 5.40
C LYS A 76 2.85 -9.56 6.32
N SER A 77 2.50 -9.15 7.52
CA SER A 77 3.41 -8.72 8.57
C SER A 77 2.70 -8.81 9.92
N GLU A 78 3.16 -9.68 10.80
CA GLU A 78 2.58 -9.83 12.15
C GLU A 78 2.63 -8.51 12.93
N LYS A 79 3.72 -7.76 12.79
CA LYS A 79 3.84 -6.45 13.43
C LYS A 79 2.83 -5.44 12.90
N ALA A 80 2.64 -5.37 11.58
CA ALA A 80 1.64 -4.48 10.99
C ALA A 80 0.22 -4.89 11.37
N LYS A 81 -0.06 -6.19 11.48
CA LYS A 81 -1.34 -6.71 11.95
C LYS A 81 -1.57 -6.36 13.42
N ALA A 82 -0.58 -6.60 14.29
CA ALA A 82 -0.67 -6.23 15.69
C ALA A 82 -0.90 -4.72 15.86
N PHE A 83 -0.15 -3.89 15.13
CA PHE A 83 -0.33 -2.44 15.16
C PHE A 83 -1.71 -2.01 14.68
N ALA A 84 -2.17 -2.50 13.51
CA ALA A 84 -3.48 -2.17 12.97
C ALA A 84 -4.65 -2.63 13.87
N SER A 85 -4.41 -3.62 14.72
CA SER A 85 -5.38 -4.18 15.68
C SER A 85 -5.16 -3.67 17.11
N SER A 86 -4.46 -2.55 17.28
CA SER A 86 -4.17 -1.98 18.59
C SER A 86 -4.91 -0.66 18.83
N GLU A 87 -5.13 -0.32 20.10
CA GLU A 87 -5.72 0.96 20.51
C GLU A 87 -4.88 2.14 20.04
N GLU A 88 -3.56 1.99 20.09
CA GLU A 88 -2.60 3.01 19.69
C GLU A 88 -2.69 3.35 18.20
N CYS A 89 -3.16 2.44 17.36
CA CYS A 89 -3.25 2.64 15.91
C CYS A 89 -4.04 3.91 15.56
N SER A 90 -5.14 4.18 16.27
CA SER A 90 -6.02 5.32 16.02
C SER A 90 -5.37 6.68 16.25
N THR A 91 -4.33 6.73 17.09
CA THR A 91 -3.59 7.95 17.43
C THR A 91 -2.22 7.97 16.77
N TRP A 92 -1.41 6.90 16.93
CA TRP A 92 -0.03 6.87 16.47
C TRP A 92 0.12 6.90 14.96
N SER A 93 -0.81 6.30 14.21
CA SER A 93 -0.77 6.34 12.74
C SER A 93 -1.25 7.66 12.13
N GLN A 94 -1.94 8.51 12.93
CA GLN A 94 -2.60 9.71 12.42
C GLN A 94 -1.80 11.00 12.61
N VAL A 95 -0.51 10.88 12.92
CA VAL A 95 0.37 12.05 13.16
C VAL A 95 1.12 12.53 11.92
N GLY A 96 1.46 11.66 10.98
CA GLY A 96 2.15 12.03 9.74
C GLY A 96 3.20 11.02 9.29
N THR A 97 3.94 11.37 8.24
CA THR A 97 4.96 10.50 7.62
C THR A 97 6.28 10.53 8.36
N ALA A 98 7.03 9.42 8.36
CA ALA A 98 8.35 9.33 9.00
C ALA A 98 9.41 10.24 8.36
N THR A 99 9.30 10.47 7.04
CA THR A 99 10.07 11.48 6.31
C THR A 99 9.13 12.25 5.39
N PRO A 100 9.41 13.54 5.13
CA PRO A 100 8.46 14.40 4.38
C PRO A 100 8.15 13.89 2.98
N ASP A 101 9.14 13.41 2.25
CA ASP A 101 9.01 12.93 0.88
C ASP A 101 8.18 11.65 0.73
N HIS A 102 7.95 10.91 1.81
CA HIS A 102 7.04 9.77 1.79
C HIS A 102 5.60 10.16 1.46
N VAL A 103 5.19 11.41 1.72
CA VAL A 103 3.82 11.91 1.49
C VAL A 103 3.35 11.69 0.05
N ILE A 104 4.23 11.81 -0.94
CA ILE A 104 3.89 11.59 -2.34
C ILE A 104 3.54 10.14 -2.68
N ARG A 105 3.93 9.17 -1.82
CA ARG A 105 3.72 7.73 -2.00
C ARG A 105 2.63 7.16 -1.11
N THR A 106 2.54 7.64 0.13
CA THR A 106 1.65 7.07 1.16
C THR A 106 0.49 7.97 1.52
N LYS A 107 0.49 9.22 1.06
CA LYS A 107 -0.29 10.32 1.64
C LYS A 107 0.14 10.62 3.09
N GLN A 108 -0.41 11.69 3.66
CA GLN A 108 -0.07 12.14 5.00
C GLN A 108 -0.41 11.11 6.07
N LYS A 109 -1.58 10.48 5.94
CA LYS A 109 -2.14 9.54 6.91
C LYS A 109 -2.71 8.31 6.22
N PRO A 110 -2.71 7.15 6.87
CA PRO A 110 -3.43 5.98 6.37
C PRO A 110 -4.93 6.10 6.60
N LEU A 111 -5.72 5.36 5.84
CA LEU A 111 -7.11 5.09 6.17
C LEU A 111 -7.17 3.95 7.19
N LEU A 112 -7.98 4.11 8.23
CA LEU A 112 -8.22 3.08 9.25
C LEU A 112 -9.55 2.36 8.98
N LEU A 113 -9.54 1.03 9.04
CA LEU A 113 -10.72 0.18 8.90
C LEU A 113 -10.75 -0.86 10.02
N ASN A 114 -11.88 -0.92 10.74
CA ASN A 114 -12.07 -1.87 11.83
C ASN A 114 -12.85 -3.13 11.42
N LEU A 115 -13.45 -3.16 10.22
CA LEU A 115 -14.18 -4.27 9.63
C LEU A 115 -15.25 -4.89 10.56
N LYS A 116 -16.06 -4.05 11.19
CA LYS A 116 -17.10 -4.49 12.14
C LYS A 116 -18.17 -5.39 11.50
N GLN A 117 -18.39 -5.24 10.19
CA GLN A 117 -19.46 -5.88 9.42
C GLN A 117 -18.91 -6.79 8.29
N TRP A 118 -17.72 -7.34 8.46
CA TRP A 118 -17.02 -8.07 7.40
C TRP A 118 -17.77 -9.31 6.87
N GLN A 119 -18.72 -9.88 7.65
CA GLN A 119 -19.53 -11.04 7.27
C GLN A 119 -20.61 -10.69 6.22
N SER A 120 -21.01 -9.42 6.15
CA SER A 120 -21.97 -8.94 5.16
C SER A 120 -21.26 -8.06 4.13
N VAL A 121 -21.25 -8.49 2.87
CA VAL A 121 -20.58 -7.75 1.78
C VAL A 121 -21.16 -6.35 1.61
N ASP A 122 -22.48 -6.19 1.71
CA ASP A 122 -23.12 -4.88 1.56
C ASP A 122 -22.80 -3.95 2.72
N LEU A 123 -22.90 -4.41 3.96
CA LEU A 123 -22.58 -3.60 5.14
C LEU A 123 -21.09 -3.26 5.18
N LEU A 124 -20.21 -4.19 4.81
CA LEU A 124 -18.79 -3.92 4.69
C LEU A 124 -18.51 -2.87 3.61
N ARG A 125 -19.18 -2.96 2.47
CA ARG A 125 -19.05 -1.96 1.40
C ARG A 125 -19.46 -0.57 1.88
N ASP A 126 -20.55 -0.45 2.63
CA ASP A 126 -21.04 0.81 3.17
C ASP A 126 -20.07 1.38 4.22
N GLU A 127 -19.51 0.52 5.09
CA GLU A 127 -18.47 0.91 6.06
C GLU A 127 -17.25 1.49 5.34
N VAL A 128 -16.73 0.78 4.34
CA VAL A 128 -15.56 1.20 3.57
C VAL A 128 -15.86 2.47 2.77
N ALA A 129 -17.04 2.59 2.15
CA ALA A 129 -17.46 3.77 1.41
C ALA A 129 -17.53 5.01 2.30
N SER A 130 -18.11 4.88 3.49
CA SER A 130 -18.20 5.96 4.48
C SER A 130 -16.82 6.43 4.96
N ALA A 131 -15.92 5.47 5.24
CA ALA A 131 -14.56 5.77 5.65
C ALA A 131 -13.76 6.49 4.53
N LEU A 132 -13.90 6.05 3.29
CA LEU A 132 -13.29 6.70 2.12
C LEU A 132 -13.82 8.11 1.90
N GLU A 133 -15.13 8.32 2.05
CA GLU A 133 -15.73 9.64 1.89
C GLU A 133 -15.25 10.63 2.97
N THR A 134 -15.11 10.15 4.21
CA THR A 134 -14.55 10.94 5.31
C THR A 134 -13.08 11.29 5.03
N TYR A 135 -12.29 10.34 4.57
CA TYR A 135 -10.90 10.58 4.19
C TYR A 135 -10.78 11.61 3.05
N TYR A 136 -11.62 11.48 2.03
CA TYR A 136 -11.71 12.41 0.92
C TYR A 136 -12.00 13.84 1.38
N LYS A 137 -13.01 14.02 2.23
CA LYS A 137 -13.37 15.34 2.79
C LYS A 137 -12.22 15.94 3.59
N ASN A 138 -11.55 15.15 4.41
CA ASN A 138 -10.41 15.59 5.20
C ASN A 138 -9.24 16.02 4.33
N TYR A 139 -8.94 15.27 3.25
CA TYR A 139 -7.89 15.63 2.31
C TYR A 139 -8.22 16.91 1.54
N HIS A 140 -9.47 17.08 1.11
CA HIS A 140 -9.94 18.30 0.46
C HIS A 140 -9.82 19.52 1.39
N GLN A 141 -10.20 19.38 2.66
CA GLN A 141 -10.05 20.44 3.65
C GLN A 141 -8.58 20.79 3.90
N TYR A 142 -7.70 19.79 4.03
CA TYR A 142 -6.25 19.96 4.13
C TYR A 142 -5.69 20.73 2.93
N PHE A 143 -6.07 20.33 1.72
CA PHE A 143 -5.65 21.03 0.50
C PHE A 143 -6.12 22.48 0.49
N LYS A 144 -7.43 22.71 0.69
CA LYS A 144 -8.02 24.05 0.64
C LYS A 144 -7.41 24.97 1.69
N PHE A 145 -7.31 24.50 2.93
CA PHE A 145 -6.74 25.29 4.03
C PHE A 145 -5.31 25.77 3.72
N ASN A 146 -4.43 24.86 3.28
CA ASN A 146 -3.04 25.21 3.01
C ASN A 146 -2.89 26.05 1.74
N LYS A 147 -3.67 25.77 0.69
CA LYS A 147 -3.70 26.59 -0.54
C LYS A 147 -4.07 28.03 -0.23
N ASP A 148 -5.14 28.24 0.52
CA ASP A 148 -5.66 29.56 0.88
C ASP A 148 -4.69 30.30 1.82
N ALA A 149 -4.19 29.64 2.86
CA ALA A 149 -3.24 30.20 3.82
C ALA A 149 -1.91 30.66 3.18
N LYS A 150 -1.44 29.92 2.15
CA LYS A 150 -0.18 30.22 1.45
C LYS A 150 -0.39 31.12 0.20
N GLY A 151 -1.61 31.39 -0.21
CA GLY A 151 -1.93 32.24 -1.38
C GLY A 151 -1.38 31.65 -2.70
N ILE A 152 -1.29 30.33 -2.83
CA ILE A 152 -0.68 29.67 -4.00
C ILE A 152 -1.74 29.08 -4.93
N ASP A 153 -1.44 29.08 -6.24
CA ASP A 153 -2.29 28.43 -7.24
C ASP A 153 -1.79 27.00 -7.53
N LYS A 154 -2.42 26.02 -6.90
CA LYS A 154 -2.16 24.59 -7.09
C LYS A 154 -3.48 23.87 -7.35
N THR A 155 -3.40 22.81 -8.15
CA THR A 155 -4.51 21.88 -8.37
C THR A 155 -4.44 20.74 -7.35
N GLU A 156 -5.57 20.39 -6.77
CA GLU A 156 -5.67 19.28 -5.83
C GLU A 156 -5.21 17.97 -6.47
N LEU A 157 -4.33 17.26 -5.77
CA LEU A 157 -3.89 15.93 -6.17
C LEU A 157 -4.99 14.91 -5.87
N ASP A 158 -4.87 13.72 -6.48
CA ASP A 158 -5.75 12.58 -6.19
C ASP A 158 -5.86 12.35 -4.66
N PRO A 159 -7.06 12.50 -4.08
CA PRO A 159 -7.26 12.47 -2.62
C PRO A 159 -7.36 11.08 -2.02
N LEU A 160 -7.38 10.02 -2.85
CA LEU A 160 -7.60 8.65 -2.36
C LEU A 160 -6.39 8.14 -1.54
N PRO A 161 -6.60 7.47 -0.40
CA PRO A 161 -5.51 6.92 0.41
C PRO A 161 -4.72 5.85 -0.35
N ARG A 162 -3.43 5.75 -0.07
CA ARG A 162 -2.53 4.72 -0.64
C ARG A 162 -2.27 3.59 0.34
N VAL A 163 -2.45 3.88 1.61
CA VAL A 163 -2.21 2.98 2.73
C VAL A 163 -3.48 2.85 3.56
N LEU A 164 -3.84 1.62 3.88
CA LEU A 164 -4.90 1.29 4.79
C LEU A 164 -4.34 0.41 5.92
N LEU A 165 -4.69 0.74 7.15
CA LEU A 165 -4.48 -0.12 8.31
C LEU A 165 -5.82 -0.76 8.67
N VAL A 166 -5.87 -2.06 8.56
CA VAL A 166 -7.10 -2.86 8.66
C VAL A 166 -6.99 -3.78 9.86
N ALA A 167 -7.83 -3.56 10.88
CA ALA A 167 -7.85 -4.39 12.06
C ALA A 167 -8.08 -5.87 11.69
N GLY A 168 -7.29 -6.77 12.28
CA GLY A 168 -7.32 -8.21 11.95
C GLY A 168 -6.60 -8.63 10.68
N LEU A 169 -6.28 -7.68 9.78
CA LEU A 169 -5.57 -7.95 8.52
C LEU A 169 -4.19 -7.29 8.46
N GLY A 170 -4.04 -6.08 8.99
CA GLY A 170 -2.79 -5.33 8.98
C GLY A 170 -2.68 -4.32 7.84
N LEU A 171 -1.58 -4.36 7.08
CA LEU A 171 -1.22 -3.36 6.08
C LEU A 171 -1.76 -3.74 4.70
N VAL A 172 -2.67 -2.92 4.19
CA VAL A 172 -3.18 -2.99 2.81
C VAL A 172 -2.74 -1.74 2.06
N THR A 173 -2.29 -1.90 0.83
CA THR A 173 -1.84 -0.79 -0.02
C THR A 173 -2.54 -0.80 -1.37
N ILE A 174 -2.76 0.40 -1.90
CA ILE A 174 -3.48 0.61 -3.15
C ILE A 174 -2.65 1.51 -4.08
N GLY A 175 -2.52 1.09 -5.32
CA GLY A 175 -1.78 1.82 -6.34
C GLY A 175 -2.29 1.54 -7.75
N LYS A 176 -1.77 2.24 -8.74
CA LYS A 176 -2.11 2.01 -10.15
C LYS A 176 -1.40 0.78 -10.72
N THR A 177 -0.32 0.37 -10.08
CA THR A 177 0.49 -0.79 -10.45
C THR A 177 0.90 -1.58 -9.22
N ILE A 178 1.28 -2.85 -9.39
CA ILE A 178 1.86 -3.67 -8.32
C ILE A 178 3.15 -3.03 -7.76
N LYS A 179 3.94 -2.37 -8.62
CA LYS A 179 5.15 -1.68 -8.16
C LYS A 179 4.82 -0.56 -7.19
N GLU A 180 3.81 0.25 -7.48
CA GLU A 180 3.37 1.34 -6.58
C GLU A 180 2.87 0.80 -5.25
N THR A 181 2.08 -0.28 -5.24
CA THR A 181 1.61 -0.89 -3.99
C THR A 181 2.76 -1.42 -3.14
N LYS A 182 3.77 -2.05 -3.76
CA LYS A 182 4.95 -2.55 -3.05
C LYS A 182 5.76 -1.41 -2.43
N ILE A 183 6.01 -0.33 -3.19
CA ILE A 183 6.72 0.86 -2.68
C ILE A 183 5.97 1.46 -1.48
N ALA A 184 4.66 1.65 -1.58
CA ALA A 184 3.86 2.17 -0.47
C ALA A 184 3.90 1.23 0.76
N ALA A 185 3.88 -0.09 0.53
CA ALA A 185 3.95 -1.08 1.59
C ALA A 185 5.33 -1.09 2.28
N ASP A 186 6.42 -1.01 1.53
CA ASP A 186 7.78 -0.98 2.09
C ASP A 186 7.98 0.28 2.93
N ILE A 187 7.58 1.44 2.42
CA ILE A 187 7.63 2.72 3.13
C ILE A 187 6.81 2.65 4.41
N TYR A 188 5.57 2.17 4.33
CA TYR A 188 4.68 2.23 5.49
C TYR A 188 5.01 1.16 6.54
N GLN A 189 5.53 0.00 6.14
CA GLN A 189 6.09 -0.98 7.08
C GLN A 189 7.23 -0.36 7.89
N HIS A 190 8.12 0.36 7.22
CA HIS A 190 9.20 1.10 7.89
C HIS A 190 8.65 2.23 8.79
N THR A 191 7.60 2.93 8.35
CA THR A 191 6.92 3.95 9.17
C THR A 191 6.36 3.37 10.46
N ILE A 192 5.74 2.18 10.42
CA ILE A 192 5.26 1.46 11.63
C ILE A 192 6.44 1.17 12.58
N ASP A 193 7.58 0.75 12.03
CA ASP A 193 8.77 0.47 12.84
C ASP A 193 9.32 1.73 13.52
N ILE A 194 9.36 2.84 12.81
CA ILE A 194 9.79 4.15 13.37
C ILE A 194 8.81 4.63 14.44
N ILE A 195 7.51 4.64 14.16
CA ILE A 195 6.47 5.03 15.10
C ILE A 195 6.60 4.22 16.40
N HIS A 196 6.67 2.91 16.28
CA HIS A 196 6.76 2.01 17.43
C HIS A 196 8.02 2.27 18.28
N LYS A 197 9.19 2.43 17.63
CA LYS A 197 10.45 2.74 18.31
C LYS A 197 10.41 4.14 18.94
N SER A 198 9.86 5.12 18.25
CA SER A 198 9.77 6.50 18.75
C SER A 198 8.95 6.59 20.03
N PHE A 199 7.77 5.99 20.06
CA PHE A 199 6.95 5.95 21.28
C PHE A 199 7.52 5.08 22.41
N SER A 200 8.51 4.25 22.12
CA SER A 200 9.27 3.49 23.14
C SER A 200 10.35 4.33 23.84
N VAL A 201 10.85 5.36 23.18
CA VAL A 201 11.92 6.22 23.69
C VAL A 201 11.47 7.65 24.04
N GLY A 202 10.31 8.07 23.54
CA GLY A 202 9.75 9.41 23.72
C GLY A 202 8.48 9.55 22.87
N ASP A 203 8.41 10.64 22.10
CA ASP A 203 7.29 10.95 21.24
C ASP A 203 7.66 10.83 19.74
N TYR A 204 6.67 10.59 18.90
CA TYR A 204 6.80 10.66 17.46
C TYR A 204 6.28 12.02 16.97
N ALA A 205 7.17 12.87 16.49
CA ALA A 205 6.87 14.22 16.03
C ALA A 205 7.29 14.40 14.56
N PRO A 206 6.43 14.13 13.59
CA PRO A 206 6.69 14.39 12.18
C PRO A 206 6.59 15.90 11.88
N LEU A 207 6.85 16.29 10.63
CA LEU A 207 6.62 17.66 10.19
C LEU A 207 5.16 18.06 10.35
N LYS A 208 4.93 19.35 10.58
CA LYS A 208 3.60 19.93 10.61
C LYS A 208 2.91 19.80 9.25
N SER A 209 1.59 19.89 9.28
CA SER A 209 0.74 19.69 8.10
C SER A 209 1.02 20.69 6.96
N ASP A 210 1.37 21.94 7.31
CA ASP A 210 1.72 23.01 6.37
C ASP A 210 3.07 22.78 5.67
N ASP A 211 4.09 22.32 6.42
CA ASP A 211 5.39 21.95 5.86
C ASP A 211 5.27 20.69 4.98
N LEU A 212 4.43 19.75 5.40
CA LEU A 212 4.18 18.54 4.65
C LEU A 212 3.43 18.81 3.33
N PHE A 213 2.54 19.81 3.36
CA PHE A 213 1.86 20.30 2.15
C PHE A 213 2.86 20.86 1.13
N ASP A 214 3.85 21.65 1.57
CA ASP A 214 4.89 22.17 0.68
C ASP A 214 5.65 21.04 -0.01
N MET A 215 5.97 19.98 0.72
CA MET A 215 6.62 18.80 0.16
C MET A 215 5.71 18.04 -0.81
N GLU A 216 4.44 17.80 -0.45
CA GLU A 216 3.50 17.06 -1.29
C GLU A 216 3.22 17.79 -2.62
N TYR A 217 3.16 19.12 -2.59
CA TYR A 217 2.83 19.96 -3.77
C TYR A 217 4.05 20.56 -4.46
N TRP A 218 5.26 20.17 -4.03
CA TRP A 218 6.50 20.59 -4.70
C TRP A 218 6.66 19.87 -6.05
N SER A 219 6.86 20.64 -7.12
CA SER A 219 6.92 20.11 -8.49
C SER A 219 8.04 19.09 -8.71
N LEU A 220 9.18 19.25 -8.04
CA LEU A 220 10.29 18.30 -8.12
C LEU A 220 9.98 16.98 -7.40
N GLU A 221 9.26 17.02 -6.28
CA GLU A 221 8.80 15.80 -5.61
C GLU A 221 7.77 15.06 -6.47
N GLN A 222 6.81 15.79 -7.05
CA GLN A 222 5.82 15.20 -7.96
C GLN A 222 6.48 14.59 -9.21
N ALA A 223 7.59 15.15 -9.69
CA ALA A 223 8.34 14.61 -10.84
C ALA A 223 8.90 13.20 -10.56
N LYS A 224 9.22 12.86 -9.29
CA LYS A 224 9.67 11.53 -8.87
C LYS A 224 8.62 10.43 -9.12
N LEU A 225 7.33 10.78 -9.23
CA LEU A 225 6.27 9.83 -9.56
C LEU A 225 6.29 9.40 -11.03
N GLY A 226 6.98 10.15 -11.89
CA GLY A 226 7.06 9.92 -13.33
C GLY A 226 5.78 10.37 -14.07
N LYS A 227 5.92 10.60 -15.37
CA LYS A 227 4.82 10.99 -16.28
C LYS A 227 4.57 9.90 -17.33
N SER A 228 4.65 8.60 -16.97
CA SER A 228 4.36 7.55 -17.94
C SER A 228 2.86 7.57 -18.30
N LYS A 229 2.58 7.53 -19.62
CA LYS A 229 1.21 7.32 -20.09
C LYS A 229 0.73 5.95 -19.58
N ALA A 230 -0.45 5.93 -19.00
CA ALA A 230 -1.04 4.67 -18.53
C ALA A 230 -1.27 3.74 -19.72
N SER A 231 -0.86 2.48 -19.60
CA SER A 231 -1.17 1.45 -20.58
C SER A 231 -2.67 1.14 -20.59
N VAL A 232 -3.20 0.69 -21.72
CA VAL A 232 -4.65 0.50 -21.93
C VAL A 232 -5.29 -0.42 -20.89
N LEU A 233 -4.57 -1.46 -20.45
CA LEU A 233 -5.05 -2.44 -19.48
C LEU A 233 -4.42 -2.27 -18.09
N GLN A 234 -3.79 -1.14 -17.83
CA GLN A 234 -3.15 -0.91 -16.52
C GLN A 234 -4.14 -1.06 -15.37
N GLY A 235 -3.78 -1.87 -14.37
CA GLY A 235 -4.61 -2.15 -13.19
C GLY A 235 -5.77 -3.14 -13.44
N LYS A 236 -5.99 -3.57 -14.69
CA LYS A 236 -6.93 -4.65 -15.00
C LYS A 236 -6.36 -6.01 -14.59
N VAL A 237 -7.23 -6.97 -14.37
CA VAL A 237 -6.88 -8.38 -14.20
C VAL A 237 -7.53 -9.16 -15.33
N ALA A 238 -6.75 -9.93 -16.06
CA ALA A 238 -7.22 -10.82 -17.10
C ALA A 238 -7.10 -12.27 -16.64
N TYR A 239 -8.22 -12.97 -16.59
CA TYR A 239 -8.28 -14.41 -16.39
C TYR A 239 -8.27 -15.08 -17.77
N ILE A 240 -7.26 -15.90 -18.05
CA ILE A 240 -7.04 -16.49 -19.37
C ILE A 240 -6.92 -18.01 -19.22
N THR A 241 -7.83 -18.74 -19.85
CA THR A 241 -7.80 -20.21 -19.94
C THR A 241 -7.06 -20.64 -21.20
N GLY A 242 -6.49 -21.86 -21.22
CA GLY A 242 -5.66 -22.32 -22.32
C GLY A 242 -4.40 -21.45 -22.48
N ALA A 243 -3.90 -20.91 -21.39
CA ALA A 243 -2.85 -19.88 -21.41
C ALA A 243 -1.44 -20.40 -21.63
N ALA A 244 -1.24 -21.72 -21.65
CA ALA A 244 0.08 -22.33 -21.82
C ALA A 244 0.57 -22.35 -23.27
N SER A 245 -0.32 -22.14 -24.27
CA SER A 245 0.04 -22.23 -25.70
C SER A 245 -0.92 -21.45 -26.61
N GLY A 246 -0.61 -21.43 -27.90
CA GLY A 246 -1.52 -20.92 -28.94
C GLY A 246 -2.08 -19.52 -28.69
N ILE A 247 -3.38 -19.38 -28.90
CA ILE A 247 -4.09 -18.09 -28.79
C ILE A 247 -4.08 -17.58 -27.35
N GLY A 248 -4.30 -18.44 -26.34
CA GLY A 248 -4.27 -18.05 -24.93
C GLY A 248 -2.93 -17.46 -24.52
N LEU A 249 -1.83 -18.08 -24.90
CA LEU A 249 -0.48 -17.56 -24.62
C LEU A 249 -0.20 -16.25 -25.36
N ALA A 250 -0.62 -16.12 -26.62
CA ALA A 250 -0.44 -14.89 -27.40
C ALA A 250 -1.24 -13.73 -26.76
N THR A 251 -2.49 -13.99 -26.35
CA THR A 251 -3.32 -13.04 -25.62
C THR A 251 -2.67 -12.64 -24.30
N ALA A 252 -2.17 -13.59 -23.52
CA ALA A 252 -1.52 -13.32 -22.24
C ALA A 252 -0.30 -12.39 -22.40
N LYS A 253 0.54 -12.62 -23.42
CA LYS A 253 1.69 -11.76 -23.73
C LYS A 253 1.26 -10.34 -24.06
N LEU A 254 0.30 -10.19 -24.97
CA LEU A 254 -0.20 -8.87 -25.38
C LEU A 254 -0.85 -8.11 -24.21
N PHE A 255 -1.63 -8.80 -23.39
CA PHE A 255 -2.28 -8.18 -22.25
C PHE A 255 -1.27 -7.74 -21.17
N ALA A 256 -0.22 -8.55 -20.94
CA ALA A 256 0.89 -8.16 -20.07
C ALA A 256 1.64 -6.92 -20.59
N GLU A 257 1.91 -6.85 -21.89
CA GLU A 257 2.50 -5.69 -22.55
C GLU A 257 1.63 -4.42 -22.36
N GLN A 258 0.31 -4.59 -22.40
CA GLN A 258 -0.66 -3.52 -22.17
C GLN A 258 -0.93 -3.24 -20.68
N GLY A 259 -0.17 -3.86 -19.77
CA GLY A 259 -0.18 -3.56 -18.33
C GLY A 259 -1.23 -4.30 -17.51
N ALA A 260 -1.90 -5.31 -18.05
CA ALA A 260 -2.80 -6.15 -17.28
C ALA A 260 -2.04 -7.08 -16.33
N ASN A 261 -2.59 -7.29 -15.14
CA ASN A 261 -2.20 -8.42 -14.30
C ASN A 261 -2.91 -9.67 -14.81
N LEU A 262 -2.24 -10.82 -14.75
CA LEU A 262 -2.73 -12.03 -15.38
C LEU A 262 -3.01 -13.13 -14.36
N TYR A 263 -4.12 -13.81 -14.53
CA TYR A 263 -4.40 -15.10 -13.95
C TYR A 263 -4.46 -16.12 -15.10
N LEU A 264 -3.44 -16.98 -15.19
CA LEU A 264 -3.27 -17.95 -16.27
C LEU A 264 -3.70 -19.32 -15.80
N ALA A 265 -4.57 -19.97 -16.57
CA ALA A 265 -5.08 -21.30 -16.30
C ALA A 265 -4.86 -22.22 -17.50
N ASP A 266 -4.37 -23.44 -17.25
CA ASP A 266 -4.17 -24.48 -18.28
C ASP A 266 -4.12 -25.85 -17.61
N LEU A 267 -4.28 -26.93 -18.38
CA LEU A 267 -4.10 -28.31 -17.91
C LEU A 267 -2.62 -28.70 -17.78
N SER A 268 -1.75 -28.13 -18.61
CA SER A 268 -0.34 -28.50 -18.70
C SER A 268 0.51 -27.64 -17.74
N GLU A 269 0.86 -28.18 -16.59
CA GLU A 269 1.62 -27.49 -15.55
C GLU A 269 2.97 -26.96 -16.08
N ASP A 270 3.77 -27.82 -16.73
CA ASP A 270 5.10 -27.43 -17.21
C ASP A 270 5.06 -26.29 -18.24
N LYS A 271 4.12 -26.37 -19.20
CA LYS A 271 3.96 -25.33 -20.22
C LYS A 271 3.44 -24.04 -19.61
N LEU A 272 2.49 -24.14 -18.67
CA LEU A 272 1.90 -23.00 -17.99
C LEU A 272 2.93 -22.25 -17.14
N ASN A 273 3.77 -22.96 -16.38
CA ASN A 273 4.83 -22.36 -15.58
C ASN A 273 5.88 -21.69 -16.47
N LYS A 274 6.31 -22.31 -17.56
CA LYS A 274 7.21 -21.70 -18.55
C LYS A 274 6.62 -20.42 -19.16
N ALA A 275 5.33 -20.43 -19.49
CA ALA A 275 4.62 -19.26 -20.02
C ALA A 275 4.57 -18.12 -18.98
N ALA A 276 4.24 -18.43 -17.74
CA ALA A 276 4.19 -17.47 -16.65
C ALA A 276 5.56 -16.84 -16.37
N ASP A 277 6.61 -17.64 -16.31
CA ASP A 277 7.98 -17.16 -16.05
C ASP A 277 8.51 -16.28 -17.18
N MET A 278 8.23 -16.66 -18.44
CA MET A 278 8.55 -15.84 -19.60
C MET A 278 7.88 -14.47 -19.53
N ILE A 279 6.61 -14.42 -19.13
CA ILE A 279 5.87 -13.15 -19.00
C ILE A 279 6.40 -12.33 -17.82
N ARG A 280 6.63 -12.95 -16.66
CA ARG A 280 7.22 -12.28 -15.47
C ARG A 280 8.57 -11.65 -15.75
N SER A 281 9.41 -12.32 -16.55
CA SER A 281 10.76 -11.82 -16.89
C SER A 281 10.74 -10.59 -17.80
N LYS A 282 9.71 -10.44 -18.64
CA LYS A 282 9.61 -9.36 -19.64
C LYS A 282 8.74 -8.18 -19.17
N HIS A 283 7.73 -8.43 -18.34
CA HIS A 283 6.72 -7.43 -18.00
C HIS A 283 6.61 -7.25 -16.49
N LYS A 284 6.44 -6.00 -16.05
CA LYS A 284 6.33 -5.62 -14.63
C LYS A 284 4.86 -5.71 -14.15
N VAL A 285 4.20 -6.82 -14.43
CA VAL A 285 2.82 -7.10 -14.06
C VAL A 285 2.74 -8.31 -13.11
N GLY A 286 1.62 -8.45 -12.39
CA GLY A 286 1.35 -9.64 -11.60
C GLY A 286 0.96 -10.79 -12.51
N VAL A 287 1.52 -11.98 -12.28
CA VAL A 287 1.18 -13.19 -12.99
C VAL A 287 0.97 -14.32 -12.00
N THR A 288 -0.23 -14.85 -11.93
CA THR A 288 -0.59 -16.07 -11.20
C THR A 288 -0.82 -17.17 -12.22
N ALA A 289 -0.27 -18.36 -11.99
CA ALA A 289 -0.49 -19.55 -12.79
C ALA A 289 -1.17 -20.62 -11.93
N ARG A 290 -2.21 -21.25 -12.45
CA ARG A 290 -2.92 -22.35 -11.77
C ARG A 290 -3.26 -23.44 -12.77
N VAL A 291 -2.88 -24.66 -12.44
CA VAL A 291 -3.34 -25.85 -13.19
C VAL A 291 -4.84 -25.99 -12.95
N LEU A 292 -5.61 -25.99 -14.03
CA LEU A 292 -7.06 -26.00 -13.95
C LEU A 292 -7.68 -26.71 -15.13
N ASN A 293 -8.56 -27.67 -14.83
CA ASN A 293 -9.46 -28.24 -15.82
C ASN A 293 -10.75 -27.39 -15.85
N VAL A 294 -11.00 -26.69 -16.94
CA VAL A 294 -12.18 -25.83 -17.09
C VAL A 294 -13.51 -26.60 -17.22
N VAL A 295 -13.48 -27.93 -17.36
CA VAL A 295 -14.68 -28.78 -17.31
C VAL A 295 -15.11 -29.08 -15.89
N ASP A 296 -14.22 -28.92 -14.91
CA ASP A 296 -14.52 -29.05 -13.49
C ASP A 296 -15.05 -27.70 -12.95
N GLU A 297 -16.37 -27.62 -12.82
CA GLU A 297 -17.05 -26.40 -12.34
C GLU A 297 -16.61 -26.01 -10.92
N ASN A 298 -16.40 -26.99 -10.03
CA ASN A 298 -15.97 -26.69 -8.66
C ASN A 298 -14.55 -26.11 -8.64
N ALA A 299 -13.62 -26.71 -9.39
CA ALA A 299 -12.27 -26.18 -9.51
C ALA A 299 -12.24 -24.77 -10.14
N VAL A 300 -13.13 -24.48 -11.10
CA VAL A 300 -13.29 -23.13 -11.67
C VAL A 300 -13.79 -22.16 -10.61
N ARG A 301 -14.84 -22.49 -9.85
CA ARG A 301 -15.38 -21.63 -8.77
C ARG A 301 -14.34 -21.34 -7.68
N GLU A 302 -13.55 -22.33 -7.30
CA GLU A 302 -12.47 -22.15 -6.32
C GLU A 302 -11.29 -21.31 -6.84
N SER A 303 -11.16 -21.16 -8.15
CA SER A 303 -10.10 -20.40 -8.79
C SER A 303 -10.41 -18.92 -8.93
N LEU A 304 -11.65 -18.53 -8.77
CA LEU A 304 -12.12 -17.15 -8.81
C LEU A 304 -12.15 -16.51 -7.42
#